data_4dbcb5a8e99666637f556e4dbe491d34
#
_entry.id   4dbcb5a8e99666637f556e4dbe491d34
#
_cell.length_a   1.000
_cell.length_b   1.000
_cell.length_c   1.000
_cell.angle_alpha   90.00
_cell.angle_beta   90.00
_cell.angle_gamma   90.00
#
_symmetry.space_group_name_H-M   'P 1'
#
loop_
_entity.id
_entity.type
_entity.pdbx_description
1 polymer ?
#
loop_
_entity_poly.entity_id
_entity_poly.type
_entity_poly.pdbx_seq_one_letter_code
_entity_poly.pdbx_strand_id
1 'polypeptide(L)'
;MRLKKNLVLFFLIFFIHEKSFAGDPYIGSGNLKLGYDAFQTFKKYVRNNNKKPEVFLITIDGQDSFYIYCPFGQCQPTRKKMRVDECERYYNKECKIFAMRRTVKWKNGINTGSRKQAYFKYNLSDKEFEDKLISLGFYGNKQTDVTLNSDNDISKQILDLKKLLDDDIITQEEFDQAKKKILE
;
A
#
# COMPACT_ATOMS: atom_id res chain seq x y z
N MET A 1 -67.49 34.51 12.73
CA MET A 1 -66.86 33.87 11.55
C MET A 1 -65.35 33.84 11.77
N ARG A 2 -64.81 32.70 12.20
CA ARG A 2 -63.38 32.56 12.56
C ARG A 2 -62.61 31.91 11.41
N LEU A 3 -61.71 32.67 10.78
CA LEU A 3 -60.82 32.19 9.73
C LEU A 3 -59.71 31.36 10.37
N LYS A 4 -59.68 30.03 10.09
CA LYS A 4 -58.53 29.17 10.45
C LYS A 4 -57.43 29.38 9.43
N LYS A 5 -56.34 29.98 9.89
CA LYS A 5 -55.07 30.03 9.10
C LYS A 5 -54.43 28.67 9.14
N ASN A 6 -54.50 27.94 8.03
CA ASN A 6 -53.68 26.74 7.82
C ASN A 6 -52.27 27.17 7.48
N LEU A 7 -51.37 27.02 8.44
CA LEU A 7 -49.93 27.18 8.25
C LEU A 7 -49.42 25.89 7.61
N VAL A 8 -49.27 25.92 6.29
CA VAL A 8 -48.60 24.84 5.55
C VAL A 8 -47.09 25.01 5.77
N LEU A 9 -46.56 24.19 6.65
CA LEU A 9 -45.12 24.11 6.91
C LEU A 9 -44.48 23.37 5.74
N PHE A 10 -43.93 24.12 4.77
CA PHE A 10 -43.12 23.58 3.69
C PHE A 10 -41.81 23.11 4.31
N PHE A 11 -41.69 21.81 4.60
CA PHE A 11 -40.43 21.15 4.84
C PHE A 11 -39.65 21.11 3.51
N LEU A 12 -38.84 22.14 3.29
CA LEU A 12 -37.74 22.10 2.31
C LEU A 12 -36.71 21.08 2.78
N ILE A 13 -36.91 19.84 2.39
CA ILE A 13 -35.87 18.81 2.47
C ILE A 13 -34.81 19.23 1.45
N PHE A 14 -33.80 19.96 1.93
CA PHE A 14 -32.55 20.14 1.21
C PHE A 14 -31.93 18.76 1.08
N PHE A 15 -32.21 18.07 -0.01
CA PHE A 15 -31.37 16.98 -0.47
C PHE A 15 -29.99 17.61 -0.81
N ILE A 16 -29.11 17.61 0.17
CA ILE A 16 -27.70 17.83 -0.05
C ILE A 16 -27.27 16.63 -0.91
N HIS A 17 -27.30 16.83 -2.22
CA HIS A 17 -26.62 15.94 -3.14
C HIS A 17 -25.12 16.12 -2.86
N GLU A 18 -24.59 15.35 -1.91
CA GLU A 18 -23.17 15.13 -1.87
C GLU A 18 -22.79 14.60 -3.24
N LYS A 19 -22.20 15.46 -4.05
CA LYS A 19 -21.48 15.02 -5.25
C LYS A 19 -20.35 14.14 -4.76
N SER A 20 -20.65 12.87 -4.56
CA SER A 20 -19.65 11.84 -4.42
C SER A 20 -18.81 11.96 -5.70
N PHE A 21 -17.65 12.58 -5.59
CA PHE A 21 -16.64 12.55 -6.62
C PHE A 21 -16.19 11.10 -6.69
N ALA A 22 -16.92 10.30 -7.44
CA ALA A 22 -16.57 8.90 -7.66
C ALA A 22 -15.18 8.88 -8.29
N GLY A 23 -14.17 8.64 -7.48
CA GLY A 23 -12.81 8.45 -7.94
C GLY A 23 -12.76 7.27 -8.91
N ASP A 24 -11.65 7.08 -9.58
CA ASP A 24 -11.43 5.92 -10.46
C ASP A 24 -11.61 4.63 -9.63
N PRO A 25 -12.59 3.76 -9.95
CA PRO A 25 -12.95 2.59 -9.12
C PRO A 25 -11.84 1.53 -9.05
N TYR A 26 -10.88 1.60 -9.96
CA TYR A 26 -9.75 0.69 -10.02
C TYR A 26 -8.56 1.15 -9.17
N ILE A 27 -8.53 2.41 -8.77
CA ILE A 27 -7.49 2.96 -7.90
C ILE A 27 -7.89 2.77 -6.45
N GLY A 28 -6.99 2.24 -5.63
CA GLY A 28 -7.25 2.03 -4.24
C GLY A 28 -7.34 3.31 -3.41
N SER A 29 -8.10 3.23 -2.32
CA SER A 29 -8.23 4.31 -1.34
C SER A 29 -8.42 3.75 0.07
N GLY A 30 -8.19 4.60 1.07
CA GLY A 30 -8.26 4.23 2.48
C GLY A 30 -6.92 3.75 3.05
N ASN A 31 -6.96 3.30 4.30
CA ASN A 31 -5.77 2.81 4.98
C ASN A 31 -5.24 1.56 4.29
N LEU A 32 -3.95 1.61 3.97
CA LEU A 32 -3.21 0.47 3.43
C LEU A 32 -1.80 0.51 4.01
N LYS A 33 -1.30 -0.64 4.45
CA LYS A 33 0.11 -0.87 4.74
C LYS A 33 0.62 -1.98 3.85
N LEU A 34 1.77 -1.76 3.23
CA LEU A 34 2.43 -2.79 2.45
C LEU A 34 3.08 -3.79 3.40
N GLY A 35 2.80 -5.07 3.19
CA GLY A 35 3.58 -6.16 3.77
C GLY A 35 5.01 -6.14 3.22
N TYR A 36 5.92 -6.84 3.89
CA TYR A 36 7.33 -6.86 3.53
C TYR A 36 7.56 -7.28 2.06
N ASP A 37 6.91 -8.36 1.62
CA ASP A 37 7.09 -8.89 0.26
C ASP A 37 6.53 -7.93 -0.80
N ALA A 38 5.39 -7.32 -0.53
CA ALA A 38 4.80 -6.29 -1.40
C ALA A 38 5.69 -5.04 -1.50
N PHE A 39 6.30 -4.62 -0.38
CA PHE A 39 7.29 -3.55 -0.35
C PHE A 39 8.51 -3.88 -1.21
N GLN A 40 9.13 -5.06 -1.03
CA GLN A 40 10.28 -5.49 -1.81
C GLN A 40 9.96 -5.60 -3.31
N THR A 41 8.77 -6.12 -3.62
CA THR A 41 8.29 -6.25 -5.00
C THR A 41 8.06 -4.86 -5.62
N PHE A 42 7.49 -3.90 -4.88
CA PHE A 42 7.32 -2.53 -5.36
C PHE A 42 8.67 -1.86 -5.62
N LYS A 43 9.65 -2.07 -4.76
CA LYS A 43 11.02 -1.58 -4.95
C LYS A 43 11.64 -2.13 -6.24
N LYS A 44 11.53 -3.45 -6.49
CA LYS A 44 11.99 -4.09 -7.74
C LYS A 44 11.27 -3.52 -8.97
N TYR A 45 9.95 -3.35 -8.89
CA TYR A 45 9.14 -2.78 -9.96
C TYR A 45 9.58 -1.37 -10.34
N VAL A 46 9.79 -0.50 -9.37
CA VAL A 46 10.20 0.89 -9.59
C VAL A 46 11.61 0.97 -10.16
N ARG A 47 12.53 0.15 -9.64
CA ARG A 47 13.96 0.19 -9.98
C ARG A 47 14.32 -0.45 -11.31
N ASN A 48 13.43 -1.22 -11.90
CA ASN A 48 13.71 -1.81 -13.20
C ASN A 48 13.90 -0.71 -14.27
N ASN A 49 15.14 -0.51 -14.66
CA ASN A 49 15.51 0.51 -15.65
C ASN A 49 15.39 0.00 -17.09
N ASN A 50 15.42 -1.31 -17.29
CA ASN A 50 15.36 -1.95 -18.61
C ASN A 50 13.90 -2.07 -19.13
N LYS A 51 12.92 -1.98 -18.25
CA LYS A 51 11.51 -2.10 -18.58
C LYS A 51 10.74 -0.89 -18.07
N LYS A 52 9.85 -0.36 -18.91
CA LYS A 52 8.99 0.75 -18.52
C LYS A 52 7.83 0.26 -17.65
N PRO A 53 7.73 0.69 -16.39
CA PRO A 53 6.64 0.29 -15.51
C PRO A 53 5.28 0.73 -16.05
N GLU A 54 4.26 -0.15 -16.04
CA GLU A 54 2.89 0.19 -16.42
C GLU A 54 2.02 0.37 -15.19
N VAL A 55 1.78 -0.70 -14.45
CA VAL A 55 0.89 -0.71 -13.30
C VAL A 55 1.42 -1.65 -12.22
N PHE A 56 1.24 -1.25 -10.96
CA PHE A 56 1.45 -2.05 -9.77
C PHE A 56 0.13 -2.13 -9.00
N LEU A 57 -0.36 -3.36 -8.81
CA LEU A 57 -1.57 -3.68 -8.08
C LEU A 57 -1.20 -4.30 -6.74
N ILE A 58 -2.10 -4.17 -5.79
CA ILE A 58 -1.97 -4.74 -4.45
C ILE A 58 -3.31 -5.30 -4.02
N THR A 59 -3.30 -6.40 -3.28
CA THR A 59 -4.48 -6.87 -2.55
C THR A 59 -4.85 -5.87 -1.46
N ILE A 60 -6.13 -5.75 -1.12
CA ILE A 60 -6.61 -4.75 -0.16
C ILE A 60 -6.04 -4.93 1.25
N ASP A 61 -5.56 -6.13 1.58
CA ASP A 61 -4.84 -6.42 2.82
C ASP A 61 -3.35 -6.01 2.79
N GLY A 62 -2.85 -5.58 1.62
CA GLY A 62 -1.48 -5.11 1.45
C GLY A 62 -0.41 -6.20 1.37
N GLN A 63 -0.78 -7.48 1.35
CA GLN A 63 0.17 -8.59 1.45
C GLN A 63 0.70 -9.04 0.08
N ASP A 64 -0.19 -9.17 -0.91
CA ASP A 64 0.17 -9.69 -2.22
C ASP A 64 0.19 -8.59 -3.26
N SER A 65 1.09 -8.68 -4.23
CA SER A 65 1.24 -7.66 -5.26
C SER A 65 1.44 -8.27 -6.65
N PHE A 66 0.81 -7.62 -7.63
CA PHE A 66 0.86 -7.99 -9.05
C PHE A 66 1.30 -6.78 -9.87
N TYR A 67 2.22 -6.95 -10.80
CA TYR A 67 2.70 -5.82 -11.59
C TYR A 67 2.98 -6.18 -13.04
N ILE A 68 2.88 -5.17 -13.89
CA ILE A 68 3.08 -5.29 -15.32
C ILE A 68 3.98 -4.16 -15.82
N TYR A 69 4.86 -4.51 -16.73
CA TYR A 69 5.62 -3.54 -17.53
C TYR A 69 4.97 -3.33 -18.89
N CYS A 70 5.18 -2.15 -19.48
CA CYS A 70 4.65 -1.84 -20.79
C CYS A 70 5.21 -2.79 -21.85
N PRO A 71 4.37 -3.55 -22.58
CA PRO A 71 4.83 -4.40 -23.66
C PRO A 71 5.50 -3.54 -24.73
N PHE A 72 6.66 -3.98 -25.21
CA PHE A 72 7.44 -3.26 -26.23
C PHE A 72 7.64 -1.77 -25.94
N GLY A 73 7.69 -1.36 -24.65
CA GLY A 73 7.79 0.03 -24.22
C GLY A 73 6.52 0.87 -24.36
N GLN A 74 5.43 0.30 -24.86
CA GLN A 74 4.13 0.96 -25.04
C GLN A 74 3.18 0.60 -23.89
N CYS A 75 2.88 1.59 -23.04
CA CYS A 75 1.93 1.42 -21.94
C CYS A 75 0.48 1.50 -22.44
N GLN A 76 -0.39 0.69 -21.84
CA GLN A 76 -1.82 0.64 -22.18
C GLN A 76 -2.68 1.08 -20.97
N PRO A 77 -2.68 2.38 -20.62
CA PRO A 77 -3.29 2.88 -19.39
C PRO A 77 -4.81 2.70 -19.33
N THR A 78 -5.46 2.43 -20.46
CA THR A 78 -6.91 2.22 -20.56
C THR A 78 -7.36 0.83 -20.09
N ARG A 79 -6.44 -0.11 -19.93
CA ARG A 79 -6.75 -1.50 -19.55
C ARG A 79 -6.80 -1.75 -18.04
N LYS A 80 -7.18 -0.75 -17.25
CA LYS A 80 -7.19 -0.85 -15.78
C LYS A 80 -8.03 -2.01 -15.27
N LYS A 81 -9.28 -2.12 -15.76
CA LYS A 81 -10.19 -3.21 -15.39
C LYS A 81 -9.54 -4.57 -15.62
N MET A 82 -9.03 -4.81 -16.82
CA MET A 82 -8.40 -6.09 -17.17
C MET A 82 -7.23 -6.41 -16.22
N ARG A 83 -6.42 -5.42 -15.83
CA ARG A 83 -5.29 -5.61 -14.91
C ARG A 83 -5.74 -5.95 -13.50
N VAL A 84 -6.82 -5.32 -13.03
CA VAL A 84 -7.42 -5.66 -11.73
C VAL A 84 -7.97 -7.07 -11.78
N ASP A 85 -8.74 -7.43 -12.81
CA ASP A 85 -9.32 -8.77 -12.98
C ASP A 85 -8.22 -9.86 -13.05
N GLU A 86 -7.06 -9.57 -13.67
CA GLU A 86 -5.90 -10.49 -13.71
C GLU A 86 -5.31 -10.72 -12.30
N CYS A 87 -5.13 -9.66 -11.53
CA CYS A 87 -4.63 -9.73 -10.16
C CYS A 87 -5.61 -10.51 -9.24
N GLU A 88 -6.89 -10.20 -9.33
CA GLU A 88 -7.94 -10.85 -8.53
C GLU A 88 -8.04 -12.35 -8.83
N ARG A 89 -7.95 -12.74 -10.10
CA ARG A 89 -7.94 -14.17 -10.48
C ARG A 89 -6.70 -14.89 -9.99
N TYR A 90 -5.54 -14.21 -9.96
CA TYR A 90 -4.28 -14.81 -9.55
C TYR A 90 -4.24 -15.09 -8.04
N TYR A 91 -4.70 -14.13 -7.23
CA TYR A 91 -4.65 -14.23 -5.77
C TYR A 91 -5.95 -14.71 -5.13
N ASN A 92 -7.06 -14.76 -5.89
CA ASN A 92 -8.41 -14.98 -5.35
C ASN A 92 -8.76 -13.99 -4.21
N LYS A 93 -8.32 -12.75 -4.35
CA LYS A 93 -8.49 -11.63 -3.42
C LYS A 93 -8.83 -10.36 -4.19
N GLU A 94 -9.53 -9.42 -3.55
CA GLU A 94 -9.75 -8.09 -4.13
C GLU A 94 -8.43 -7.36 -4.33
N CYS A 95 -8.24 -6.82 -5.53
CA CYS A 95 -7.06 -6.06 -5.92
C CYS A 95 -7.42 -4.64 -6.33
N LYS A 96 -6.52 -3.71 -6.06
CA LYS A 96 -6.62 -2.33 -6.55
C LYS A 96 -5.27 -1.84 -7.08
N ILE A 97 -5.32 -0.85 -7.94
CA ILE A 97 -4.13 -0.18 -8.44
C ILE A 97 -3.52 0.64 -7.30
N PHE A 98 -2.31 0.29 -6.92
CA PHE A 98 -1.48 1.03 -5.98
C PHE A 98 -0.70 2.13 -6.69
N ALA A 99 -0.02 1.79 -7.80
CA ALA A 99 0.77 2.75 -8.56
C ALA A 99 0.59 2.57 -10.07
N MET A 100 0.66 3.70 -10.79
CA MET A 100 0.75 3.74 -12.24
C MET A 100 2.09 4.32 -12.65
N ARG A 101 2.80 3.61 -13.51
CA ARG A 101 4.22 3.89 -13.79
C ARG A 101 4.99 3.91 -12.46
N ARG A 102 5.70 4.99 -12.14
CA ARG A 102 6.42 5.17 -10.87
C ARG A 102 5.72 6.11 -9.89
N THR A 103 4.40 6.33 -10.04
CA THR A 103 3.64 7.23 -9.17
C THR A 103 2.60 6.45 -8.39
N VAL A 104 2.68 6.46 -7.07
CA VAL A 104 1.65 5.88 -6.19
C VAL A 104 0.36 6.67 -6.36
N LYS A 105 -0.71 5.97 -6.73
CA LYS A 105 -2.05 6.52 -7.00
C LYS A 105 -3.05 6.28 -5.87
N TRP A 106 -2.79 5.29 -5.04
CA TRP A 106 -3.64 4.99 -3.88
C TRP A 106 -3.77 6.21 -2.96
N LYS A 107 -4.99 6.55 -2.57
CA LYS A 107 -5.28 7.72 -1.72
C LYS A 107 -5.59 7.25 -0.30
N ASN A 108 -4.85 7.72 0.70
CA ASN A 108 -5.01 7.34 2.11
C ASN A 108 -5.15 8.53 3.07
N GLY A 109 -5.49 9.70 2.54
CA GLY A 109 -5.55 10.95 3.33
C GLY A 109 -4.19 11.69 3.41
N ILE A 110 -3.07 10.98 3.42
CA ILE A 110 -1.71 11.55 3.37
C ILE A 110 -1.25 11.70 1.91
N ASN A 111 -1.37 10.61 1.14
CA ASN A 111 -1.07 10.60 -0.28
C ASN A 111 -2.30 11.02 -1.09
N THR A 112 -2.16 12.08 -1.89
CA THR A 112 -3.19 12.57 -2.82
C THR A 112 -3.17 11.87 -4.18
N GLY A 113 -2.17 11.03 -4.45
CA GLY A 113 -1.95 10.40 -5.74
C GLY A 113 -1.33 11.32 -6.80
N SER A 114 -0.89 12.53 -6.41
CA SER A 114 -0.25 13.48 -7.31
C SER A 114 1.17 13.04 -7.69
N ARG A 115 1.59 13.32 -8.92
CA ARG A 115 2.96 12.99 -9.36
C ARG A 115 4.00 13.78 -8.57
N LYS A 116 3.72 15.02 -8.21
CA LYS A 116 4.64 15.88 -7.44
C LYS A 116 5.02 15.24 -6.10
N GLN A 117 4.04 14.66 -5.41
CA GLN A 117 4.23 14.07 -4.09
C GLN A 117 4.72 12.61 -4.16
N ALA A 118 4.12 11.80 -5.01
CA ALA A 118 4.16 10.35 -4.94
C ALA A 118 4.96 9.67 -6.08
N TYR A 119 5.77 10.41 -6.81
CA TYR A 119 6.63 9.84 -7.86
C TYR A 119 7.93 9.28 -7.26
N PHE A 120 8.24 8.04 -7.61
CA PHE A 120 9.47 7.35 -7.20
C PHE A 120 10.47 7.35 -8.35
N LYS A 121 11.66 7.89 -8.13
CA LYS A 121 12.78 7.76 -9.06
C LYS A 121 13.33 6.34 -9.01
N TYR A 122 13.83 5.83 -10.14
CA TYR A 122 14.37 4.46 -10.22
C TYR A 122 15.68 4.28 -9.44
N ASN A 123 16.41 5.35 -9.21
CA ASN A 123 17.73 5.38 -8.60
C ASN A 123 17.73 5.84 -7.13
N LEU A 124 16.58 5.82 -6.45
CA LEU A 124 16.54 6.07 -5.00
C LEU A 124 17.32 5.00 -4.27
N SER A 125 18.10 5.39 -3.26
CA SER A 125 18.68 4.45 -2.30
C SER A 125 17.60 3.69 -1.53
N ASP A 126 17.97 2.62 -0.85
CA ASP A 126 17.00 1.83 -0.06
C ASP A 126 16.34 2.68 1.01
N LYS A 127 17.13 3.47 1.72
CA LYS A 127 16.65 4.36 2.76
C LYS A 127 15.69 5.43 2.22
N GLU A 128 16.05 6.11 1.15
CA GLU A 128 15.18 7.13 0.53
C GLU A 128 13.86 6.55 0.03
N PHE A 129 13.90 5.31 -0.50
CA PHE A 129 12.72 4.61 -0.98
C PHE A 129 11.78 4.28 0.17
N GLU A 130 12.31 3.74 1.26
CA GLU A 130 11.58 3.39 2.48
C GLU A 130 11.03 4.64 3.16
N ASP A 131 11.86 5.65 3.44
CA ASP A 131 11.46 6.92 4.05
C ASP A 131 10.32 7.57 3.27
N LYS A 132 10.36 7.49 1.93
CA LYS A 132 9.31 8.01 1.09
C LYS A 132 7.99 7.25 1.24
N LEU A 133 8.00 5.92 1.30
CA LEU A 133 6.78 5.14 1.54
C LEU A 133 6.22 5.38 2.94
N ILE A 134 7.10 5.55 3.94
CA ILE A 134 6.72 5.92 5.29
C ILE A 134 6.03 7.30 5.29
N SER A 135 6.64 8.30 4.63
CA SER A 135 6.08 9.65 4.55
C SER A 135 4.72 9.71 3.83
N LEU A 136 4.49 8.79 2.90
CA LEU A 136 3.20 8.64 2.22
C LEU A 136 2.19 7.77 3.01
N GLY A 137 2.60 7.24 4.16
CA GLY A 137 1.74 6.46 5.05
C GLY A 137 1.53 5.00 4.65
N PHE A 138 2.35 4.43 3.73
CA PHE A 138 2.17 3.07 3.21
C PHE A 138 3.11 2.03 3.81
N TYR A 139 4.14 2.43 4.54
CA TYR A 139 5.10 1.52 5.14
C TYR A 139 5.51 1.99 6.53
N GLY A 140 6.03 1.09 7.36
CA GLY A 140 6.37 1.41 8.75
C GLY A 140 5.15 1.73 9.63
N ASN A 141 5.28 1.54 10.91
CA ASN A 141 4.37 2.10 11.89
C ASN A 141 4.81 3.53 12.16
N LYS A 142 3.92 4.51 12.01
CA LYS A 142 4.10 5.78 12.67
C LYS A 142 3.87 5.51 14.15
N GLN A 143 4.89 5.06 14.85
CA GLN A 143 4.89 5.16 16.30
C GLN A 143 5.06 6.62 16.65
N THR A 144 3.92 7.31 16.76
CA THR A 144 3.79 8.34 17.78
C THR A 144 3.46 7.57 19.04
N ASP A 145 4.41 7.58 19.96
CA ASP A 145 4.29 7.31 21.40
C ASP A 145 3.72 5.96 21.88
N VAL A 146 4.64 5.23 22.48
CA VAL A 146 4.52 4.49 23.76
C VAL A 146 3.35 3.54 23.86
N THR A 147 3.56 2.33 23.40
CA THR A 147 3.32 1.11 24.19
C THR A 147 4.10 -0.04 23.54
N LEU A 148 4.97 -0.62 24.32
CA LEU A 148 5.71 -1.85 24.03
C LEU A 148 4.75 -2.97 23.58
N ASN A 149 4.74 -3.30 22.29
CA ASN A 149 4.29 -4.60 21.84
C ASN A 149 5.54 -5.41 21.47
N SER A 150 6.01 -6.16 22.45
CA SER A 150 7.23 -6.99 22.39
C SER A 150 7.22 -8.05 21.29
N ASP A 151 6.03 -8.43 20.79
CA ASP A 151 5.90 -9.57 19.88
C ASP A 151 6.42 -9.32 18.45
N ASN A 152 6.36 -8.07 17.95
CA ASN A 152 6.88 -7.74 16.60
C ASN A 152 8.40 -7.56 16.58
N ASP A 153 8.99 -7.14 17.68
CA ASP A 153 10.45 -7.01 17.80
C ASP A 153 11.11 -8.38 17.97
N ILE A 154 10.49 -9.26 18.74
CA ILE A 154 10.92 -10.65 18.93
C ILE A 154 10.93 -11.41 17.58
N SER A 155 9.85 -11.30 16.80
CA SER A 155 9.76 -11.99 15.51
C SER A 155 10.82 -11.51 14.53
N LYS A 156 11.14 -10.21 14.52
CA LYS A 156 12.19 -9.62 13.69
C LYS A 156 13.57 -10.09 14.12
N GLN A 157 13.85 -10.08 15.44
CA GLN A 157 15.12 -10.55 15.99
C GLN A 157 15.35 -12.03 15.66
N ILE A 158 14.34 -12.88 15.74
CA ILE A 158 14.43 -14.30 15.37
C ILE A 158 14.69 -14.45 13.86
N LEU A 159 14.08 -13.62 13.01
CA LEU A 159 14.30 -13.67 11.57
C LEU A 159 15.71 -13.23 11.19
N ASP A 160 16.20 -12.16 11.80
CA ASP A 160 17.58 -11.67 11.59
C ASP A 160 18.61 -12.71 12.08
N LEU A 161 18.34 -13.36 13.22
CA LEU A 161 19.15 -14.43 13.75
C LEU A 161 19.19 -15.66 12.83
N LYS A 162 18.03 -16.04 12.25
CA LYS A 162 17.93 -17.11 11.28
C LYS A 162 18.75 -16.84 10.02
N LYS A 163 18.78 -15.60 9.58
CA LYS A 163 19.59 -15.19 8.43
C LYS A 163 21.09 -15.37 8.69
N LEU A 164 21.55 -15.07 9.91
CA LEU A 164 22.95 -15.28 10.30
C LEU A 164 23.31 -16.76 10.30
N LEU A 165 22.36 -17.65 10.67
CA LEU A 165 22.55 -19.10 10.58
C LEU A 165 22.57 -19.56 9.11
N ASP A 166 21.64 -19.08 8.27
CA ASP A 166 21.55 -19.44 6.85
C ASP A 166 22.77 -18.94 6.04
N ASP A 167 23.43 -17.86 6.51
CA ASP A 167 24.68 -17.30 5.95
C ASP A 167 25.96 -17.91 6.56
N ASP A 168 25.84 -18.99 7.37
CA ASP A 168 26.93 -19.70 8.09
C ASP A 168 27.76 -18.78 9.01
N ILE A 169 27.21 -17.65 9.45
CA ILE A 169 27.90 -16.70 10.34
C ILE A 169 27.86 -17.16 11.79
N ILE A 170 26.78 -17.86 12.19
CA ILE A 170 26.60 -18.47 13.50
C ILE A 170 26.27 -19.96 13.37
N THR A 171 26.61 -20.71 14.40
CA THR A 171 26.30 -22.14 14.50
C THR A 171 24.84 -22.37 14.94
N GLN A 172 24.32 -23.58 14.74
CA GLN A 172 23.00 -23.97 15.22
C GLN A 172 22.88 -23.82 16.75
N GLU A 173 23.94 -24.11 17.49
CA GLU A 173 23.95 -23.99 18.95
C GLU A 173 23.86 -22.53 19.41
N GLU A 174 24.58 -21.63 18.73
CA GLU A 174 24.51 -20.17 19.00
C GLU A 174 23.13 -19.60 18.64
N PHE A 175 22.54 -20.06 17.54
CA PHE A 175 21.18 -19.71 17.16
C PHE A 175 20.17 -20.10 18.26
N ASP A 176 20.22 -21.35 18.74
CA ASP A 176 19.28 -21.86 19.73
C ASP A 176 19.42 -21.15 21.09
N GLN A 177 20.66 -20.82 21.49
CA GLN A 177 20.92 -20.04 22.70
C GLN A 177 20.41 -18.60 22.59
N ALA A 178 20.65 -17.94 21.47
CA ALA A 178 20.21 -16.57 21.24
C ALA A 178 18.67 -16.49 21.12
N LYS A 179 18.06 -17.46 20.42
CA LYS A 179 16.59 -17.59 20.34
C LYS A 179 15.94 -17.74 21.70
N LYS A 180 16.54 -18.57 22.58
CA LYS A 180 16.02 -18.74 23.94
C LYS A 180 16.05 -17.44 24.73
N LYS A 181 17.15 -16.65 24.64
CA LYS A 181 17.25 -15.33 25.31
C LYS A 181 16.27 -14.29 24.80
N ILE A 182 15.86 -14.40 23.54
CA ILE A 182 14.90 -13.48 22.92
C ILE A 182 13.46 -13.81 23.38
N LEU A 183 13.18 -15.07 23.73
CA LEU A 183 11.87 -15.55 24.13
C LEU A 183 11.63 -15.56 25.66
N GLU A 184 12.66 -15.32 26.45
CA GLU A 184 12.57 -15.15 27.93
C GLU A 184 12.32 -13.68 28.30
#